data_51771c3bd8ee6020d592177219c0bd8c
#
_entry.id   51771c3bd8ee6020d592177219c0bd8c
#
_cell.length_a   1.000
_cell.length_b   1.000
_cell.length_c   1.000
_cell.angle_alpha   90.00
_cell.angle_beta   90.00
_cell.angle_gamma   90.00
#
_symmetry.space_group_name_H-M   'P 1'
#
loop_
_entity.id
_entity.type
_entity.pdbx_description
1 polymer ?
#
loop_
_entity_poly.entity_id
_entity_poly.type
_entity_poly.pdbx_seq_one_letter_code
_entity_poly.pdbx_strand_id
1 'polypeptide(L)'
;MRYAKGEARDWARENLRGVAGCVAPTVKADFSGLNETAIRHDIRLEKKFGYAGMLIVGETGTTPAEMREFIDIAVDEAGGDLITILQASEPTLEMNIDLVQYGEAAGVDVVLPSFPIAFYPTSEQEVYDYYRALAGSTSLGMFVFAIHLWNFGRLHPSSFSPQLIGRLVDDCPNVVAIKNEIGSPGIAGISQVFEMFSERVVVTDPFEMNAPAWFKAYGMQFLGTSNYEYAGPHVPRMFDLLQAGSYEEAMELYWKIHPARQTNMRLMGEAIAGTAMVPRLLWKYQEWLVGFNGGPIRSALSGRISDAQMRTLRASLEASGIEVTGEEDAAFFVGRNPA
;
A
#
# COMPACT_ATOMS: atom_id res chain seq x y z
N MET A 1 11.24 2.98 18.23
CA MET A 1 10.97 4.12 17.33
C MET A 1 12.28 4.68 16.80
N ARG A 2 12.40 4.94 15.50
CA ARG A 2 13.66 5.34 14.84
C ARG A 2 13.92 6.85 14.84
N TYR A 3 12.95 7.68 15.29
CA TYR A 3 13.00 9.14 15.27
C TYR A 3 12.05 9.75 16.30
N ALA A 4 12.28 11.00 16.70
CA ALA A 4 11.34 11.78 17.49
C ALA A 4 10.27 12.44 16.58
N LYS A 5 9.11 12.80 17.13
CA LYS A 5 7.99 13.40 16.35
C LYS A 5 8.41 14.59 15.49
N GLY A 6 9.26 15.46 16.04
CA GLY A 6 9.76 16.64 15.31
C GLY A 6 10.77 16.32 14.22
N GLU A 7 11.36 15.13 14.22
CA GLU A 7 12.36 14.65 13.25
C GLU A 7 11.74 13.76 12.16
N ALA A 8 10.43 13.47 12.27
CA ALA A 8 9.74 12.51 11.40
C ALA A 8 9.87 12.84 9.91
N ARG A 9 9.85 14.12 9.53
CA ARG A 9 10.01 14.53 8.12
C ARG A 9 11.40 14.32 7.58
N ASP A 10 12.41 14.66 8.36
CA ASP A 10 13.81 14.48 7.95
C ASP A 10 14.11 12.99 7.83
N TRP A 11 13.67 12.19 8.81
CA TRP A 11 13.75 10.75 8.72
C TRP A 11 13.05 10.20 7.46
N ALA A 12 11.84 10.66 7.15
CA ALA A 12 11.11 10.20 5.99
C ALA A 12 11.80 10.55 4.67
N ARG A 13 12.36 11.76 4.54
CA ARG A 13 13.13 12.15 3.37
C ARG A 13 14.37 11.30 3.15
N GLU A 14 14.99 10.85 4.23
CA GLU A 14 16.18 10.00 4.16
C GLU A 14 15.83 8.53 3.91
N ASN A 15 14.74 8.03 4.50
CA ASN A 15 14.44 6.61 4.57
C ASN A 15 13.29 6.15 3.69
N LEU A 16 12.24 6.96 3.44
CA LEU A 16 11.17 6.59 2.49
C LEU A 16 11.70 6.67 1.06
N ARG A 17 12.44 5.64 0.65
CA ARG A 17 13.04 5.49 -0.69
C ARG A 17 12.81 4.10 -1.21
N GLY A 18 12.70 3.94 -2.54
CA GLY A 18 12.45 2.66 -3.16
C GLY A 18 10.97 2.32 -3.24
N VAL A 19 10.64 1.05 -3.25
CA VAL A 19 9.28 0.53 -3.46
C VAL A 19 8.77 -0.13 -2.18
N ALA A 20 7.54 0.16 -1.80
CA ALA A 20 6.85 -0.53 -0.72
C ALA A 20 5.61 -1.26 -1.24
N GLY A 21 5.57 -2.55 -0.98
CA GLY A 21 4.46 -3.43 -1.34
C GLY A 21 3.36 -3.52 -0.29
N CYS A 22 2.61 -4.61 -0.31
CA CYS A 22 1.46 -4.85 0.57
C CYS A 22 1.46 -6.28 1.09
N VAL A 23 1.58 -6.48 2.39
CA VAL A 23 1.42 -7.80 3.00
C VAL A 23 0.04 -7.92 3.62
N ALA A 24 -0.75 -8.89 3.14
CA ALA A 24 -2.07 -9.21 3.71
C ALA A 24 -1.98 -10.39 4.68
N PRO A 25 -2.70 -10.35 5.81
CA PRO A 25 -2.64 -11.43 6.79
C PRO A 25 -3.31 -12.70 6.24
N THR A 26 -2.56 -13.79 6.18
CA THR A 26 -3.10 -15.13 5.91
C THR A 26 -3.67 -15.72 7.20
N VAL A 27 -4.85 -16.34 7.13
CA VAL A 27 -5.45 -17.07 8.25
C VAL A 27 -5.24 -18.58 8.08
N LYS A 28 -5.38 -19.33 9.18
CA LYS A 28 -5.38 -20.78 9.16
C LYS A 28 -6.56 -21.33 8.36
N ALA A 29 -6.46 -22.55 7.87
CA ALA A 29 -7.48 -23.18 7.03
C ALA A 29 -8.85 -23.30 7.74
N ASP A 30 -8.86 -23.44 9.06
CA ASP A 30 -10.06 -23.50 9.89
C ASP A 30 -10.57 -22.14 10.36
N PHE A 31 -9.92 -21.03 9.93
CA PHE A 31 -10.21 -19.67 10.34
C PHE A 31 -10.07 -19.37 11.84
N SER A 32 -9.37 -20.23 12.60
CA SER A 32 -9.20 -20.07 14.04
C SER A 32 -8.25 -18.94 14.47
N GLY A 33 -7.48 -18.40 13.55
CA GLY A 33 -6.52 -17.31 13.80
C GLY A 33 -5.59 -17.09 12.62
N LEU A 34 -4.56 -16.27 12.83
CA LEU A 34 -3.55 -15.99 11.82
C LEU A 34 -2.63 -17.18 11.56
N ASN A 35 -2.16 -17.30 10.32
CA ASN A 35 -1.10 -18.22 9.94
C ASN A 35 0.24 -17.47 9.93
N GLU A 36 0.91 -17.43 11.07
CA GLU A 36 2.18 -16.74 11.26
C GLU A 36 3.26 -17.20 10.27
N THR A 37 3.36 -18.52 10.01
CA THR A 37 4.36 -19.05 9.07
C THR A 37 4.15 -18.52 7.66
N ALA A 38 2.91 -18.42 7.21
CA ALA A 38 2.55 -17.86 5.92
C ALA A 38 2.87 -16.35 5.83
N ILE A 39 2.52 -15.60 6.87
CA ILE A 39 2.81 -14.14 6.93
C ILE A 39 4.33 -13.90 6.89
N ARG A 40 5.10 -14.62 7.69
CA ARG A 40 6.57 -14.50 7.69
C ARG A 40 7.18 -14.91 6.34
N HIS A 41 6.63 -15.93 5.69
CA HIS A 41 7.05 -16.32 4.34
C HIS A 41 6.91 -15.15 3.35
N ASP A 42 5.75 -14.49 3.35
CA ASP A 42 5.47 -13.38 2.44
C ASP A 42 6.40 -12.19 2.70
N ILE A 43 6.65 -11.85 3.96
CA ILE A 43 7.58 -10.76 4.32
C ILE A 43 9.03 -11.08 3.90
N ARG A 44 9.48 -12.33 4.06
CA ARG A 44 10.81 -12.75 3.58
C ARG A 44 10.94 -12.65 2.06
N LEU A 45 9.86 -12.91 1.35
CA LEU A 45 9.86 -12.80 -0.10
C LEU A 45 9.89 -11.34 -0.56
N GLU A 46 9.20 -10.42 0.14
CA GLU A 46 9.34 -8.99 -0.05
C GLU A 46 10.82 -8.55 0.03
N LYS A 47 11.51 -8.92 1.11
CA LYS A 47 12.94 -8.65 1.27
C LYS A 47 13.76 -9.20 0.12
N LYS A 48 13.51 -10.46 -0.26
CA LYS A 48 14.24 -11.15 -1.35
C LYS A 48 14.03 -10.45 -2.70
N PHE A 49 12.86 -9.89 -2.94
CA PHE A 49 12.55 -9.19 -4.18
C PHE A 49 13.06 -7.75 -4.21
N GLY A 50 13.63 -7.25 -3.10
CA GLY A 50 14.23 -5.92 -3.03
C GLY A 50 13.24 -4.80 -2.73
N TYR A 51 12.09 -5.11 -2.11
CA TYR A 51 11.21 -4.08 -1.57
C TYR A 51 11.90 -3.33 -0.43
N ALA A 52 11.70 -2.03 -0.36
CA ALA A 52 12.24 -1.17 0.68
C ALA A 52 11.30 -1.06 1.90
N GLY A 53 10.05 -1.42 1.72
CA GLY A 53 9.03 -1.38 2.76
C GLY A 53 7.80 -2.19 2.41
N MET A 54 6.90 -2.31 3.37
CA MET A 54 5.65 -3.04 3.22
C MET A 54 4.50 -2.35 3.96
N LEU A 55 3.31 -2.38 3.39
CA LEU A 55 2.08 -2.04 4.07
C LEU A 55 1.60 -3.25 4.88
N ILE A 56 1.44 -3.07 6.18
CA ILE A 56 0.68 -3.97 7.05
C ILE A 56 -0.80 -3.70 6.77
N VAL A 57 -1.39 -4.54 5.91
CA VAL A 57 -2.70 -4.26 5.30
C VAL A 57 -3.82 -4.41 6.31
N GLY A 58 -4.60 -3.36 6.48
CA GLY A 58 -5.91 -3.39 7.14
C GLY A 58 -7.03 -3.79 6.16
N GLU A 59 -8.29 -3.64 6.57
CA GLU A 59 -9.48 -3.94 5.75
C GLU A 59 -9.55 -5.39 5.26
N THR A 60 -9.03 -6.31 6.06
CA THR A 60 -8.94 -7.75 5.73
C THR A 60 -9.86 -8.62 6.56
N GLY A 61 -10.74 -8.01 7.37
CA GLY A 61 -11.67 -8.72 8.25
C GLY A 61 -11.01 -9.34 9.49
N THR A 62 -9.79 -8.94 9.81
CA THR A 62 -9.12 -9.27 11.06
C THR A 62 -9.86 -8.65 12.26
N THR A 63 -9.90 -9.37 13.36
CA THR A 63 -10.33 -8.78 14.64
C THR A 63 -9.26 -7.82 15.15
N PRO A 64 -9.59 -6.88 16.06
CA PRO A 64 -8.59 -5.98 16.64
C PRO A 64 -7.42 -6.73 17.32
N ALA A 65 -7.68 -7.90 17.90
CA ALA A 65 -6.64 -8.74 18.50
C ALA A 65 -5.72 -9.36 17.44
N GLU A 66 -6.30 -9.90 16.36
CA GLU A 66 -5.53 -10.43 15.23
C GLU A 66 -4.74 -9.32 14.50
N MET A 67 -5.28 -8.10 14.42
CA MET A 67 -4.54 -6.99 13.83
C MET A 67 -3.30 -6.61 14.63
N ARG A 68 -3.38 -6.65 15.97
CA ARG A 68 -2.21 -6.46 16.83
C ARG A 68 -1.20 -7.60 16.69
N GLU A 69 -1.65 -8.85 16.69
CA GLU A 69 -0.80 -10.02 16.42
C GLU A 69 -0.10 -9.90 15.05
N PHE A 70 -0.82 -9.43 14.03
CA PHE A 70 -0.24 -9.21 12.70
C PHE A 70 0.83 -8.12 12.72
N ILE A 71 0.60 -7.02 13.43
CA ILE A 71 1.62 -5.96 13.62
C ILE A 71 2.88 -6.53 14.27
N ASP A 72 2.73 -7.32 15.34
CA ASP A 72 3.87 -7.90 16.04
C ASP A 72 4.69 -8.84 15.14
N ILE A 73 4.01 -9.74 14.42
CA ILE A 73 4.66 -10.64 13.44
C ILE A 73 5.37 -9.83 12.35
N ALA A 74 4.71 -8.80 11.83
CA ALA A 74 5.22 -8.02 10.72
C ALA A 74 6.46 -7.20 11.11
N VAL A 75 6.43 -6.55 12.27
CA VAL A 75 7.56 -5.75 12.79
C VAL A 75 8.74 -6.67 13.14
N ASP A 76 8.49 -7.80 13.80
CA ASP A 76 9.52 -8.78 14.14
C ASP A 76 10.21 -9.33 12.88
N GLU A 77 9.44 -9.79 11.89
CA GLU A 77 10.00 -10.35 10.66
C GLU A 77 10.64 -9.27 9.77
N ALA A 78 10.12 -8.03 9.74
CA ALA A 78 10.78 -6.92 9.05
C ALA A 78 12.20 -6.69 9.58
N GLY A 79 12.40 -6.82 10.90
CA GLY A 79 13.71 -6.82 11.53
C GLY A 79 14.54 -5.54 11.27
N GLY A 80 13.89 -4.49 10.80
CA GLY A 80 14.53 -3.24 10.38
C GLY A 80 15.05 -3.21 8.94
N ASP A 81 14.95 -4.30 8.19
CA ASP A 81 15.33 -4.36 6.77
C ASP A 81 14.24 -3.77 5.87
N LEU A 82 12.97 -3.84 6.30
CA LEU A 82 11.83 -3.21 5.63
C LEU A 82 11.26 -2.07 6.47
N ILE A 83 10.85 -1.01 5.81
CA ILE A 83 10.03 0.04 6.42
C ILE A 83 8.62 -0.51 6.63
N THR A 84 8.14 -0.48 7.86
CA THR A 84 6.80 -0.94 8.21
C THR A 84 5.80 0.22 8.15
N ILE A 85 4.76 0.06 7.34
CA ILE A 85 3.71 1.06 7.13
C ILE A 85 2.39 0.48 7.63
N LEU A 86 1.86 0.99 8.74
CA LEU A 86 0.60 0.50 9.31
C LEU A 86 -0.60 1.15 8.63
N GLN A 87 -1.47 0.37 8.00
CA GLN A 87 -2.78 0.88 7.57
C GLN A 87 -3.73 0.95 8.78
N ALA A 88 -4.03 2.16 9.22
CA ALA A 88 -5.02 2.38 10.28
C ALA A 88 -6.41 2.49 9.64
N SER A 89 -7.20 1.41 9.70
CA SER A 89 -8.48 1.26 8.99
C SER A 89 -9.59 0.67 9.86
N GLU A 90 -9.54 0.94 11.16
CA GLU A 90 -10.54 0.50 12.12
C GLU A 90 -11.89 1.25 11.95
N PRO A 91 -13.01 0.68 12.43
CA PRO A 91 -14.34 1.25 12.25
C PRO A 91 -14.59 2.63 12.86
N THR A 92 -13.77 3.08 13.83
CA THR A 92 -13.92 4.40 14.47
C THR A 92 -12.58 5.12 14.60
N LEU A 93 -12.62 6.43 14.83
CA LEU A 93 -11.42 7.23 15.10
C LEU A 93 -10.70 6.75 16.36
N GLU A 94 -11.46 6.46 17.42
CA GLU A 94 -10.91 6.01 18.71
C GLU A 94 -10.17 4.68 18.56
N MET A 95 -10.72 3.74 17.80
CA MET A 95 -10.07 2.47 17.50
C MET A 95 -8.81 2.66 16.64
N ASN A 96 -8.83 3.59 15.70
CA ASN A 96 -7.64 3.93 14.91
C ASN A 96 -6.55 4.58 15.77
N ILE A 97 -6.92 5.46 16.71
CA ILE A 97 -5.98 6.03 17.68
C ILE A 97 -5.33 4.93 18.53
N ASP A 98 -6.13 4.01 19.07
CA ASP A 98 -5.66 2.87 19.86
C ASP A 98 -4.72 1.96 19.05
N LEU A 99 -5.08 1.65 17.81
CA LEU A 99 -4.27 0.85 16.90
C LEU A 99 -2.92 1.52 16.57
N VAL A 100 -2.93 2.82 16.29
CA VAL A 100 -1.73 3.58 15.96
C VAL A 100 -0.78 3.69 17.18
N GLN A 101 -1.32 3.89 18.37
CA GLN A 101 -0.54 3.87 19.61
C GLN A 101 0.06 2.49 19.89
N TYR A 102 -0.70 1.41 19.62
CA TYR A 102 -0.17 0.06 19.69
C TYR A 102 0.98 -0.15 18.69
N GLY A 103 0.79 0.25 17.43
CA GLY A 103 1.83 0.18 16.40
C GLY A 103 3.10 0.96 16.75
N GLU A 104 2.95 2.15 17.37
CA GLU A 104 4.08 2.93 17.87
C GLU A 104 4.86 2.17 18.96
N ALA A 105 4.15 1.55 19.90
CA ALA A 105 4.77 0.75 20.96
C ALA A 105 5.42 -0.54 20.40
N ALA A 106 4.85 -1.17 19.39
CA ALA A 106 5.38 -2.34 18.72
C ALA A 106 6.60 -2.05 17.82
N GLY A 107 6.81 -0.77 17.44
CA GLY A 107 7.97 -0.38 16.62
C GLY A 107 7.68 -0.20 15.13
N VAL A 108 6.44 0.02 14.74
CA VAL A 108 6.07 0.45 13.39
C VAL A 108 6.78 1.74 13.03
N ASP A 109 7.12 1.92 11.76
CA ASP A 109 7.86 3.11 11.30
C ASP A 109 6.94 4.28 10.95
N VAL A 110 5.86 4.05 10.17
CA VAL A 110 4.94 5.10 9.72
C VAL A 110 3.51 4.58 9.62
N VAL A 111 2.54 5.48 9.55
CA VAL A 111 1.11 5.18 9.46
C VAL A 111 0.52 5.66 8.14
N LEU A 112 -0.28 4.82 7.50
CA LEU A 112 -1.16 5.18 6.38
C LEU A 112 -2.61 5.20 6.89
N PRO A 113 -3.18 6.37 7.21
CA PRO A 113 -4.55 6.45 7.71
C PRO A 113 -5.56 6.12 6.61
N SER A 114 -6.54 5.31 6.97
CA SER A 114 -7.79 5.12 6.23
C SER A 114 -8.95 5.71 7.02
N PHE A 115 -10.04 6.08 6.32
CA PHE A 115 -11.22 6.54 7.01
C PHE A 115 -12.16 5.39 7.34
N PRO A 116 -12.85 5.44 8.49
CA PRO A 116 -13.92 4.48 8.78
C PRO A 116 -14.96 4.42 7.64
N ILE A 117 -15.47 3.25 7.35
CA ILE A 117 -16.47 3.05 6.27
C ILE A 117 -17.69 3.94 6.46
N ALA A 118 -18.08 4.19 7.71
CA ALA A 118 -19.22 5.06 8.05
C ALA A 118 -18.84 6.56 8.13
N PHE A 119 -17.59 6.94 7.88
CA PHE A 119 -17.18 8.33 7.92
C PHE A 119 -17.69 9.08 6.69
N TYR A 120 -18.67 9.94 6.90
CA TYR A 120 -19.29 10.74 5.85
C TYR A 120 -19.20 12.24 6.18
N PRO A 121 -18.02 12.86 6.03
CA PRO A 121 -17.82 14.27 6.38
C PRO A 121 -18.65 15.17 5.48
N THR A 122 -19.16 16.26 6.04
CA THR A 122 -19.93 17.30 5.33
C THR A 122 -19.07 18.49 4.92
N SER A 123 -17.84 18.55 5.40
CA SER A 123 -16.88 19.61 5.12
C SER A 123 -15.43 19.07 5.14
N GLU A 124 -14.52 19.78 4.49
CA GLU A 124 -13.10 19.53 4.60
C GLU A 124 -12.57 19.75 6.03
N GLN A 125 -13.26 20.55 6.85
CA GLN A 125 -12.89 20.74 8.25
C GLN A 125 -13.00 19.43 9.04
N GLU A 126 -14.03 18.62 8.81
CA GLU A 126 -14.18 17.31 9.48
C GLU A 126 -13.08 16.34 9.07
N VAL A 127 -12.65 16.37 7.79
CA VAL A 127 -11.50 15.58 7.30
C VAL A 127 -10.21 16.04 7.98
N TYR A 128 -10.01 17.35 8.08
CA TYR A 128 -8.86 17.93 8.78
C TYR A 128 -8.85 17.54 10.26
N ASP A 129 -9.99 17.64 10.95
CA ASP A 129 -10.09 17.33 12.38
C ASP A 129 -9.79 15.85 12.66
N TYR A 130 -10.23 14.94 11.78
CA TYR A 130 -9.90 13.52 11.85
C TYR A 130 -8.39 13.29 11.78
N TYR A 131 -7.73 13.85 10.75
CA TYR A 131 -6.27 13.74 10.60
C TYR A 131 -5.51 14.34 11.76
N ARG A 132 -5.93 15.52 12.22
CA ARG A 132 -5.29 16.21 13.34
C ARG A 132 -5.40 15.43 14.64
N ALA A 133 -6.56 14.83 14.91
CA ALA A 133 -6.74 13.99 16.09
C ALA A 133 -5.81 12.77 16.03
N LEU A 134 -5.75 12.08 14.91
CA LEU A 134 -4.89 10.92 14.73
C LEU A 134 -3.41 11.32 14.80
N ALA A 135 -2.98 12.38 14.11
CA ALA A 135 -1.62 12.88 14.14
C ALA A 135 -1.20 13.36 15.55
N GLY A 136 -2.16 13.90 16.31
CA GLY A 136 -1.96 14.31 17.71
C GLY A 136 -1.70 13.16 18.68
N SER A 137 -2.25 11.98 18.38
CA SER A 137 -2.23 10.80 19.26
C SER A 137 -0.94 9.97 19.20
N THR A 138 -0.05 10.23 18.24
CA THR A 138 1.16 9.43 17.99
C THR A 138 2.36 10.32 17.64
N SER A 139 3.56 9.76 17.76
CA SER A 139 4.80 10.34 17.24
C SER A 139 5.18 9.75 15.88
N LEU A 140 4.50 8.70 15.41
CA LEU A 140 4.77 8.10 14.12
C LEU A 140 4.56 9.10 12.97
N GLY A 141 5.41 9.01 11.96
CA GLY A 141 5.20 9.68 10.69
C GLY A 141 3.91 9.22 10.03
N MET A 142 3.19 10.13 9.41
CA MET A 142 1.87 9.84 8.87
C MET A 142 1.73 10.29 7.42
N PHE A 143 1.12 9.46 6.60
CA PHE A 143 0.74 9.82 5.24
C PHE A 143 -0.56 10.63 5.22
N VAL A 144 -0.67 11.56 4.29
CA VAL A 144 -1.97 11.99 3.78
C VAL A 144 -2.35 11.05 2.64
N PHE A 145 -3.45 10.32 2.80
CA PHE A 145 -3.89 9.33 1.82
C PHE A 145 -5.09 9.85 1.03
N ALA A 146 -4.81 10.42 -0.14
CA ALA A 146 -5.81 11.00 -1.02
C ALA A 146 -6.21 9.98 -2.11
N ILE A 147 -7.38 9.38 -1.97
CA ILE A 147 -7.93 8.37 -2.89
C ILE A 147 -9.43 8.56 -3.11
N HIS A 148 -9.90 8.25 -4.31
CA HIS A 148 -11.33 8.35 -4.66
C HIS A 148 -12.27 7.48 -3.81
N LEU A 149 -11.76 6.38 -3.23
CA LEU A 149 -12.57 5.46 -2.43
C LEU A 149 -13.18 6.12 -1.17
N TRP A 150 -12.61 7.24 -0.70
CA TRP A 150 -13.18 8.00 0.41
C TRP A 150 -14.46 8.77 0.06
N ASN A 151 -14.83 8.84 -1.23
CA ASN A 151 -16.01 9.56 -1.70
C ASN A 151 -16.04 11.05 -1.29
N PHE A 152 -14.87 11.70 -1.23
CA PHE A 152 -14.77 13.12 -0.88
C PHE A 152 -14.84 14.05 -2.10
N GLY A 153 -15.03 13.52 -3.31
CA GLY A 153 -15.25 14.31 -4.53
C GLY A 153 -16.45 15.25 -4.46
N ARG A 154 -17.41 14.98 -3.53
CA ARG A 154 -18.53 15.88 -3.22
C ARG A 154 -18.14 17.11 -2.40
N LEU A 155 -16.99 17.06 -1.69
CA LEU A 155 -16.44 18.21 -0.94
C LEU A 155 -15.54 19.05 -1.82
N HIS A 156 -14.70 18.41 -2.61
CA HIS A 156 -13.80 19.05 -3.56
C HIS A 156 -13.51 18.09 -4.73
N PRO A 157 -13.41 18.58 -6.00
CA PRO A 157 -13.17 17.72 -7.16
C PRO A 157 -11.92 16.85 -7.07
N SER A 158 -10.89 17.27 -6.35
CA SER A 158 -9.69 16.47 -6.08
C SER A 158 -9.80 15.60 -4.82
N SER A 159 -10.97 15.46 -4.22
CA SER A 159 -11.24 14.83 -2.91
C SER A 159 -10.50 15.48 -1.74
N PHE A 160 -9.24 15.80 -1.90
CA PHE A 160 -8.42 16.57 -0.97
C PHE A 160 -7.95 17.85 -1.67
N SER A 161 -8.46 19.00 -1.26
CA SER A 161 -7.98 20.25 -1.84
C SER A 161 -6.50 20.49 -1.50
N PRO A 162 -5.73 21.18 -2.34
CA PRO A 162 -4.37 21.61 -2.01
C PRO A 162 -4.32 22.42 -0.71
N GLN A 163 -5.38 23.16 -0.40
CA GLN A 163 -5.51 23.94 0.84
C GLN A 163 -5.63 23.02 2.07
N LEU A 164 -6.43 21.96 1.99
CA LEU A 164 -6.56 20.98 3.05
C LEU A 164 -5.22 20.26 3.30
N ILE A 165 -4.56 19.81 2.23
CA ILE A 165 -3.23 19.18 2.32
C ILE A 165 -2.23 20.14 2.94
N GLY A 166 -2.21 21.40 2.50
CA GLY A 166 -1.32 22.43 3.03
C GLY A 166 -1.50 22.63 4.54
N ARG A 167 -2.75 22.76 5.01
CA ARG A 167 -3.06 22.87 6.45
C ARG A 167 -2.58 21.66 7.25
N LEU A 168 -2.76 20.44 6.72
CA LEU A 168 -2.29 19.22 7.39
C LEU A 168 -0.77 19.19 7.48
N VAL A 169 -0.09 19.59 6.41
CA VAL A 169 1.38 19.69 6.39
C VAL A 169 1.87 20.81 7.33
N ASP A 170 1.15 21.94 7.44
CA ASP A 170 1.54 23.05 8.33
C ASP A 170 1.35 22.71 9.81
N ASP A 171 0.20 22.14 10.16
CA ASP A 171 -0.24 22.00 11.55
C ASP A 171 0.15 20.65 12.19
N CYS A 172 0.48 19.63 11.38
CA CYS A 172 0.86 18.30 11.85
C CYS A 172 2.33 18.00 11.48
N PRO A 173 3.29 18.23 12.41
CA PRO A 173 4.72 18.07 12.11
C PRO A 173 5.12 16.64 11.75
N ASN A 174 4.32 15.65 12.13
CA ASN A 174 4.49 14.26 11.78
C ASN A 174 3.72 13.83 10.53
N VAL A 175 3.08 14.72 9.78
CA VAL A 175 2.70 14.44 8.38
C VAL A 175 3.98 14.47 7.54
N VAL A 176 4.40 13.31 7.06
CA VAL A 176 5.71 13.08 6.42
C VAL A 176 5.61 12.78 4.94
N ALA A 177 4.44 12.32 4.49
CA ALA A 177 4.25 11.94 3.09
C ALA A 177 2.82 12.18 2.62
N ILE A 178 2.66 12.30 1.30
CA ILE A 178 1.37 12.36 0.61
C ILE A 178 1.33 11.21 -0.39
N LYS A 179 0.41 10.26 -0.18
CA LYS A 179 0.05 9.23 -1.14
C LYS A 179 -1.12 9.77 -1.97
N ASN A 180 -0.83 10.21 -3.19
CA ASN A 180 -1.77 10.93 -4.03
C ASN A 180 -2.25 10.08 -5.21
N GLU A 181 -3.43 9.47 -5.06
CA GLU A 181 -4.10 8.68 -6.11
C GLU A 181 -5.14 9.49 -6.88
N ILE A 182 -5.28 10.76 -6.58
CA ILE A 182 -6.25 11.65 -7.21
C ILE A 182 -5.72 13.06 -7.33
N GLY A 183 -6.27 13.74 -8.30
CA GLY A 183 -6.01 15.16 -8.51
C GLY A 183 -7.14 15.79 -9.32
N SER A 184 -7.25 17.08 -9.33
CA SER A 184 -8.23 17.81 -10.13
C SER A 184 -7.54 18.91 -10.94
N PRO A 185 -7.66 18.85 -12.25
CA PRO A 185 -8.28 17.80 -13.07
C PRO A 185 -7.28 16.65 -13.39
N GLY A 186 -7.45 15.52 -12.75
CA GLY A 186 -6.67 14.31 -13.05
C GLY A 186 -5.17 14.49 -12.87
N ILE A 187 -4.36 14.12 -13.87
CA ILE A 187 -2.90 14.15 -13.80
C ILE A 187 -2.33 15.55 -13.50
N ALA A 188 -2.98 16.62 -13.94
CA ALA A 188 -2.57 18.00 -13.64
C ALA A 188 -2.67 18.32 -12.15
N GLY A 189 -3.68 17.75 -11.46
CA GLY A 189 -3.79 17.88 -10.01
C GLY A 189 -2.72 17.09 -9.27
N ILE A 190 -2.30 15.94 -9.79
CA ILE A 190 -1.17 15.17 -9.24
C ILE A 190 0.11 15.96 -9.36
N SER A 191 0.42 16.54 -10.54
CA SER A 191 1.56 17.44 -10.75
C SER A 191 1.57 18.61 -9.76
N GLN A 192 0.41 19.24 -9.55
CA GLN A 192 0.28 20.34 -8.61
C GLN A 192 0.68 19.94 -7.18
N VAL A 193 0.30 18.74 -6.72
CA VAL A 193 0.69 18.25 -5.40
C VAL A 193 2.21 18.05 -5.31
N PHE A 194 2.85 17.50 -6.35
CA PHE A 194 4.31 17.42 -6.41
C PHE A 194 4.96 18.82 -6.35
N GLU A 195 4.51 19.75 -7.16
CA GLU A 195 5.04 21.12 -7.20
C GLU A 195 4.92 21.86 -5.86
N MET A 196 3.79 21.67 -5.18
CA MET A 196 3.52 22.39 -3.91
C MET A 196 4.20 21.77 -2.70
N PHE A 197 4.42 20.46 -2.69
CA PHE A 197 4.74 19.77 -1.43
C PHE A 197 6.01 18.91 -1.45
N SER A 198 6.60 18.56 -2.60
CA SER A 198 7.75 17.65 -2.65
C SER A 198 9.02 18.17 -1.94
N GLU A 199 9.17 19.48 -1.78
CA GLU A 199 10.25 20.06 -0.97
C GLU A 199 10.00 19.97 0.54
N ARG A 200 8.77 19.69 0.95
CA ARG A 200 8.34 19.72 2.34
C ARG A 200 8.13 18.33 2.93
N VAL A 201 7.56 17.44 2.14
CA VAL A 201 7.23 16.05 2.50
C VAL A 201 7.45 15.13 1.30
N VAL A 202 7.53 13.83 1.54
CA VAL A 202 7.61 12.86 0.45
C VAL A 202 6.27 12.80 -0.28
N VAL A 203 6.29 12.95 -1.61
CA VAL A 203 5.07 12.80 -2.44
C VAL A 203 5.22 11.54 -3.28
N THR A 204 4.20 10.69 -3.28
CA THR A 204 4.15 9.48 -4.09
C THR A 204 2.82 9.37 -4.83
N ASP A 205 2.88 8.91 -6.07
CA ASP A 205 1.78 8.33 -6.83
C ASP A 205 2.00 6.81 -6.83
N PRO A 206 1.12 6.02 -6.24
CA PRO A 206 1.35 4.58 -6.10
C PRO A 206 1.09 3.78 -7.39
N PHE A 207 0.67 4.42 -8.47
CA PHE A 207 0.55 3.74 -9.76
C PHE A 207 1.93 3.62 -10.43
N GLU A 208 2.53 2.42 -10.39
CA GLU A 208 3.90 2.15 -10.88
C GLU A 208 4.07 2.51 -12.36
N MET A 209 2.99 2.50 -13.12
CA MET A 209 2.98 2.92 -14.53
C MET A 209 3.35 4.40 -14.71
N ASN A 210 3.11 5.23 -13.72
CA ASN A 210 3.42 6.65 -13.73
C ASN A 210 4.83 6.95 -13.17
N ALA A 211 5.44 5.99 -12.46
CA ALA A 211 6.69 6.19 -11.74
C ALA A 211 7.83 6.76 -12.62
N PRO A 212 8.07 6.31 -13.87
CA PRO A 212 9.12 6.89 -14.71
C PRO A 212 8.92 8.38 -14.99
N ALA A 213 7.66 8.80 -15.20
CA ALA A 213 7.33 10.20 -15.46
C ALA A 213 7.54 11.07 -14.21
N TRP A 214 7.03 10.66 -13.08
CA TRP A 214 7.16 11.40 -11.81
C TRP A 214 8.60 11.42 -11.29
N PHE A 215 9.34 10.32 -11.45
CA PHE A 215 10.77 10.30 -11.16
C PHE A 215 11.51 11.34 -12.01
N LYS A 216 11.27 11.35 -13.31
CA LYS A 216 11.97 12.25 -14.23
C LYS A 216 11.59 13.72 -14.03
N ALA A 217 10.31 14.00 -13.74
CA ALA A 217 9.81 15.38 -13.62
C ALA A 217 10.07 15.97 -12.23
N TYR A 218 9.95 15.17 -11.16
CA TYR A 218 9.93 15.68 -9.78
C TYR A 218 10.88 14.92 -8.82
N GLY A 219 11.64 13.95 -9.32
CA GLY A 219 12.55 13.17 -8.48
C GLY A 219 11.81 12.30 -7.46
N MET A 220 10.63 11.75 -7.80
CA MET A 220 9.86 10.88 -6.90
C MET A 220 10.74 9.77 -6.34
N GLN A 221 11.00 9.81 -5.04
CA GLN A 221 11.97 8.92 -4.37
C GLN A 221 11.36 7.64 -3.80
N PHE A 222 10.03 7.60 -3.64
CA PHE A 222 9.30 6.51 -3.03
C PHE A 222 8.09 6.15 -3.88
N LEU A 223 7.90 4.85 -4.12
CA LEU A 223 6.76 4.28 -4.81
C LEU A 223 6.02 3.35 -3.83
N GLY A 224 4.86 3.75 -3.40
CA GLY A 224 4.09 2.93 -2.46
C GLY A 224 2.85 3.62 -1.90
N THR A 225 1.98 2.85 -1.38
CA THR A 225 1.93 1.39 -1.29
C THR A 225 0.87 0.87 -2.25
N SER A 226 1.14 -0.19 -2.96
CA SER A 226 0.15 -0.87 -3.81
C SER A 226 0.60 -2.32 -4.04
N ASN A 227 -0.21 -3.09 -4.77
CA ASN A 227 0.13 -4.44 -5.17
C ASN A 227 1.13 -4.40 -6.35
N TYR A 228 2.41 -4.47 -6.06
CA TYR A 228 3.47 -4.59 -7.06
C TYR A 228 4.03 -6.01 -7.13
N GLU A 229 3.74 -6.82 -6.14
CA GLU A 229 4.23 -8.17 -5.90
C GLU A 229 3.86 -9.11 -7.05
N TYR A 230 2.78 -8.81 -7.78
CA TYR A 230 2.41 -9.55 -8.99
C TYR A 230 3.54 -9.62 -10.03
N ALA A 231 4.40 -8.62 -10.05
CA ALA A 231 5.54 -8.56 -10.97
C ALA A 231 6.83 -9.13 -10.34
N GLY A 232 6.76 -9.71 -9.12
CA GLY A 232 7.92 -10.19 -8.40
C GLY A 232 8.95 -9.08 -8.16
N PRO A 233 10.24 -9.30 -8.47
CA PRO A 233 11.30 -8.30 -8.25
C PRO A 233 11.36 -7.21 -9.33
N HIS A 234 10.48 -7.24 -10.35
CA HIS A 234 10.65 -6.36 -11.52
C HIS A 234 10.34 -4.89 -11.22
N VAL A 235 9.33 -4.60 -10.36
CA VAL A 235 8.99 -3.22 -10.00
C VAL A 235 10.06 -2.59 -9.10
N PRO A 236 10.53 -3.23 -8.02
CA PRO A 236 11.69 -2.74 -7.26
C PRO A 236 12.91 -2.51 -8.16
N ARG A 237 13.26 -3.50 -9.00
CA ARG A 237 14.41 -3.37 -9.90
C ARG A 237 14.27 -2.23 -10.91
N MET A 238 13.10 -2.04 -11.48
CA MET A 238 12.82 -0.91 -12.37
C MET A 238 13.03 0.42 -11.65
N PHE A 239 12.54 0.54 -10.42
CA PHE A 239 12.66 1.75 -9.63
C PHE A 239 14.12 2.04 -9.21
N ASP A 240 14.88 1.02 -8.84
CA ASP A 240 16.33 1.13 -8.58
C ASP A 240 17.10 1.63 -9.79
N LEU A 241 16.77 1.14 -10.98
CA LEU A 241 17.38 1.61 -12.23
C LEU A 241 17.05 3.09 -12.51
N LEU A 242 15.81 3.52 -12.23
CA LEU A 242 15.46 4.94 -12.32
C LEU A 242 16.31 5.79 -11.36
N GLN A 243 16.45 5.34 -10.11
CA GLN A 243 17.26 6.03 -9.10
C GLN A 243 18.75 6.07 -9.47
N ALA A 244 19.25 5.01 -10.10
CA ALA A 244 20.63 4.93 -10.59
C ALA A 244 20.88 5.75 -11.87
N GLY A 245 19.83 6.34 -12.47
CA GLY A 245 19.94 7.06 -13.74
C GLY A 245 19.96 6.17 -14.99
N SER A 246 19.81 4.85 -14.84
CA SER A 246 19.73 3.87 -15.94
C SER A 246 18.33 3.85 -16.56
N TYR A 247 17.91 4.98 -17.09
CA TYR A 247 16.53 5.19 -17.55
C TYR A 247 16.11 4.23 -18.67
N GLU A 248 17.00 3.97 -19.64
CA GLU A 248 16.70 3.07 -20.76
C GLU A 248 16.43 1.65 -20.28
N GLU A 249 17.30 1.11 -19.41
CA GLU A 249 17.12 -0.20 -18.80
C GLU A 249 15.84 -0.28 -17.94
N ALA A 250 15.53 0.78 -17.21
CA ALA A 250 14.28 0.88 -16.47
C ALA A 250 13.06 0.78 -17.38
N MET A 251 13.10 1.47 -18.54
CA MET A 251 12.01 1.42 -19.52
C MET A 251 11.90 0.07 -20.23
N GLU A 252 12.99 -0.68 -20.40
CA GLU A 252 12.93 -2.06 -20.89
C GLU A 252 12.13 -2.95 -19.92
N LEU A 253 12.41 -2.87 -18.61
CA LEU A 253 11.61 -3.58 -17.60
C LEU A 253 10.17 -3.09 -17.55
N TYR A 254 9.96 -1.78 -17.65
CA TYR A 254 8.63 -1.17 -17.71
C TYR A 254 7.76 -1.80 -18.80
N TRP A 255 8.29 -1.94 -20.01
CA TRP A 255 7.56 -2.52 -21.13
C TRP A 255 7.48 -4.05 -21.06
N LYS A 256 8.48 -4.71 -20.47
CA LYS A 256 8.44 -6.15 -20.25
C LYS A 256 7.24 -6.58 -19.41
N ILE A 257 6.96 -5.87 -18.29
CA ILE A 257 5.85 -6.21 -17.39
C ILE A 257 4.49 -5.65 -17.86
N HIS A 258 4.46 -4.93 -18.98
CA HIS A 258 3.25 -4.25 -19.45
C HIS A 258 2.02 -5.15 -19.65
N PRO A 259 2.10 -6.37 -20.20
CA PRO A 259 0.94 -7.26 -20.31
C PRO A 259 0.33 -7.62 -18.97
N ALA A 260 1.16 -7.92 -17.96
CA ALA A 260 0.71 -8.19 -16.59
C ALA A 260 0.07 -6.95 -15.96
N ARG A 261 0.73 -5.79 -16.09
CA ARG A 261 0.23 -4.49 -15.62
C ARG A 261 -1.15 -4.16 -16.18
N GLN A 262 -1.32 -4.25 -17.49
CA GLN A 262 -2.61 -3.97 -18.14
C GLN A 262 -3.72 -4.88 -17.62
N THR A 263 -3.42 -6.16 -17.45
CA THR A 263 -4.38 -7.13 -16.92
C THR A 263 -4.74 -6.83 -15.47
N ASN A 264 -3.74 -6.56 -14.63
CA ASN A 264 -3.95 -6.18 -13.22
C ASN A 264 -4.83 -4.92 -13.13
N MET A 265 -4.45 -3.86 -13.84
CA MET A 265 -5.19 -2.58 -13.82
C MET A 265 -6.63 -2.73 -14.30
N ARG A 266 -6.87 -3.52 -15.34
CA ARG A 266 -8.22 -3.78 -15.84
C ARG A 266 -9.07 -4.53 -14.81
N LEU A 267 -8.60 -5.65 -14.28
CA LEU A 267 -9.36 -6.46 -13.32
C LEU A 267 -9.56 -5.72 -11.99
N MET A 268 -8.56 -4.98 -11.53
CA MET A 268 -8.67 -4.12 -10.36
C MET A 268 -9.68 -2.99 -10.58
N GLY A 269 -9.60 -2.32 -11.74
CA GLY A 269 -10.53 -1.25 -12.11
C GLY A 269 -11.98 -1.73 -12.22
N GLU A 270 -12.22 -2.91 -12.81
CA GLU A 270 -13.55 -3.53 -12.88
C GLU A 270 -14.11 -3.82 -11.47
N ALA A 271 -13.28 -4.35 -10.56
CA ALA A 271 -13.68 -4.63 -9.19
C ALA A 271 -13.98 -3.34 -8.41
N ILE A 272 -13.10 -2.35 -8.47
CA ILE A 272 -13.26 -1.08 -7.75
C ILE A 272 -14.48 -0.30 -8.28
N ALA A 273 -14.65 -0.21 -9.60
CA ALA A 273 -15.78 0.50 -10.20
C ALA A 273 -17.14 -0.13 -9.84
N GLY A 274 -17.19 -1.47 -9.70
CA GLY A 274 -18.41 -2.19 -9.36
C GLY A 274 -18.75 -2.22 -7.87
N THR A 275 -17.75 -2.13 -7.00
CA THR A 275 -17.90 -2.41 -5.56
C THR A 275 -17.34 -1.33 -4.63
N ALA A 276 -16.57 -0.40 -5.14
CA ALA A 276 -15.73 0.53 -4.36
C ALA A 276 -14.80 -0.19 -3.36
N MET A 277 -14.39 -1.43 -3.68
CA MET A 277 -13.53 -2.25 -2.83
C MET A 277 -12.27 -2.69 -3.59
N VAL A 278 -11.16 -2.76 -2.85
CA VAL A 278 -9.91 -3.31 -3.37
C VAL A 278 -9.98 -4.84 -3.39
N PRO A 279 -9.72 -5.51 -4.54
CA PRO A 279 -9.89 -6.95 -4.66
C PRO A 279 -8.70 -7.73 -4.05
N ARG A 280 -8.62 -7.78 -2.74
CA ARG A 280 -7.48 -8.36 -1.98
C ARG A 280 -7.18 -9.82 -2.35
N LEU A 281 -8.23 -10.64 -2.59
CA LEU A 281 -8.04 -12.05 -2.96
C LEU A 281 -7.42 -12.20 -4.37
N LEU A 282 -7.77 -11.29 -5.29
CA LEU A 282 -7.18 -11.23 -6.62
C LEU A 282 -5.69 -10.86 -6.54
N TRP A 283 -5.34 -9.88 -5.72
CA TRP A 283 -3.95 -9.52 -5.44
C TRP A 283 -3.17 -10.72 -4.89
N LYS A 284 -3.69 -11.34 -3.85
CA LYS A 284 -3.07 -12.50 -3.21
C LYS A 284 -2.87 -13.69 -4.17
N TYR A 285 -3.78 -13.89 -5.12
CA TYR A 285 -3.60 -14.91 -6.16
C TYR A 285 -2.44 -14.56 -7.10
N GLN A 286 -2.32 -13.31 -7.52
CA GLN A 286 -1.19 -12.86 -8.36
C GLN A 286 0.15 -13.02 -7.63
N GLU A 287 0.19 -12.64 -6.37
CA GLU A 287 1.35 -12.82 -5.47
C GLU A 287 1.72 -14.31 -5.37
N TRP A 288 0.73 -15.19 -5.15
CA TRP A 288 0.96 -16.63 -5.09
C TRP A 288 1.56 -17.18 -6.38
N LEU A 289 1.16 -16.68 -7.53
CA LEU A 289 1.74 -17.10 -8.81
C LEU A 289 3.25 -16.87 -8.88
N VAL A 290 3.78 -15.86 -8.23
CA VAL A 290 5.21 -15.51 -8.21
C VAL A 290 5.94 -15.94 -6.94
N GLY A 291 5.32 -16.78 -6.11
CA GLY A 291 6.00 -17.45 -5.00
C GLY A 291 5.53 -17.09 -3.59
N PHE A 292 4.66 -16.09 -3.42
CA PHE A 292 4.06 -15.79 -2.11
C PHE A 292 3.18 -16.96 -1.62
N ASN A 293 2.81 -16.92 -0.35
CA ASN A 293 2.17 -18.07 0.28
C ASN A 293 0.82 -18.44 -0.33
N GLY A 294 0.00 -17.45 -0.70
CA GLY A 294 -1.41 -17.72 -0.99
C GLY A 294 -2.20 -18.02 0.30
N GLY A 295 -3.21 -18.89 0.19
CA GLY A 295 -4.05 -19.28 1.32
C GLY A 295 -5.19 -18.31 1.63
N PRO A 296 -6.07 -18.68 2.59
CA PRO A 296 -7.27 -17.91 2.87
C PRO A 296 -6.98 -16.59 3.58
N ILE A 297 -7.85 -15.62 3.31
CA ILE A 297 -7.98 -14.39 4.08
C ILE A 297 -9.39 -14.30 4.65
N ARG A 298 -9.57 -13.61 5.78
CA ARG A 298 -10.86 -13.58 6.48
C ARG A 298 -11.89 -12.66 5.83
N SER A 299 -11.46 -11.75 4.98
CA SER A 299 -12.32 -10.68 4.48
C SER A 299 -13.43 -11.17 3.56
N ALA A 300 -14.67 -10.99 3.97
CA ALA A 300 -15.82 -11.07 3.08
C ALA A 300 -15.83 -9.97 2.00
N LEU A 301 -15.05 -8.90 2.22
CA LEU A 301 -14.95 -7.74 1.34
C LEU A 301 -13.98 -7.95 0.18
N SER A 302 -13.15 -8.99 0.20
CA SER A 302 -12.15 -9.22 -0.86
C SER A 302 -12.72 -9.80 -2.15
N GLY A 303 -14.02 -10.08 -2.18
CA GLY A 303 -14.67 -10.71 -3.31
C GLY A 303 -14.23 -12.17 -3.52
N ARG A 304 -14.70 -12.77 -4.61
CA ARG A 304 -14.23 -14.08 -5.08
C ARG A 304 -13.42 -13.89 -6.35
N ILE A 305 -12.50 -14.80 -6.58
CA ILE A 305 -11.79 -14.90 -7.86
C ILE A 305 -12.38 -16.03 -8.69
N SER A 306 -12.66 -15.77 -9.96
CA SER A 306 -13.17 -16.78 -10.88
C SER A 306 -12.03 -17.49 -11.61
N ASP A 307 -12.28 -18.71 -12.07
CA ASP A 307 -11.33 -19.47 -12.91
C ASP A 307 -10.90 -18.68 -14.16
N ALA A 308 -11.81 -17.88 -14.73
CA ALA A 308 -11.49 -17.04 -15.88
C ALA A 308 -10.49 -15.94 -15.53
N GLN A 309 -10.64 -15.30 -14.36
CA GLN A 309 -9.69 -14.32 -13.86
C GLN A 309 -8.33 -14.96 -13.55
N MET A 310 -8.32 -16.13 -12.89
CA MET A 310 -7.10 -16.87 -12.58
C MET A 310 -6.32 -17.21 -13.84
N ARG A 311 -6.97 -17.80 -14.87
CA ARG A 311 -6.33 -18.07 -16.16
C ARG A 311 -5.80 -16.82 -16.85
N THR A 312 -6.58 -15.72 -16.82
CA THR A 312 -6.17 -14.45 -17.45
C THR A 312 -4.94 -13.85 -16.77
N LEU A 313 -4.89 -13.90 -15.45
CA LEU A 313 -3.75 -13.39 -14.67
C LEU A 313 -2.49 -14.21 -14.93
N ARG A 314 -2.59 -15.55 -14.86
CA ARG A 314 -1.46 -16.46 -15.17
C ARG A 314 -0.90 -16.20 -16.57
N ALA A 315 -1.75 -16.20 -17.58
CA ALA A 315 -1.34 -15.96 -18.96
C ALA A 315 -0.69 -14.58 -19.16
N SER A 316 -1.13 -13.55 -18.43
CA SER A 316 -0.55 -12.21 -18.55
C SER A 316 0.84 -12.11 -17.92
N LEU A 317 1.10 -12.83 -16.83
CA LEU A 317 2.41 -12.93 -16.22
C LEU A 317 3.39 -13.69 -17.13
N GLU A 318 2.95 -14.82 -17.68
CA GLU A 318 3.72 -15.60 -18.65
C GLU A 318 4.07 -14.77 -19.90
N ALA A 319 3.10 -13.99 -20.43
CA ALA A 319 3.32 -13.08 -21.56
C ALA A 319 4.30 -11.95 -21.24
N SER A 320 4.46 -11.62 -19.95
CA SER A 320 5.47 -10.66 -19.45
C SER A 320 6.83 -11.31 -19.20
N GLY A 321 6.98 -12.62 -19.47
CA GLY A 321 8.20 -13.38 -19.17
C GLY A 321 8.50 -13.45 -17.68
N ILE A 322 7.47 -13.39 -16.85
CA ILE A 322 7.55 -13.61 -15.41
C ILE A 322 7.35 -15.09 -15.14
N GLU A 323 8.28 -15.68 -14.40
CA GLU A 323 8.17 -17.08 -13.99
C GLU A 323 7.01 -17.25 -13.01
N VAL A 324 6.06 -18.12 -13.34
CA VAL A 324 4.91 -18.44 -12.50
C VAL A 324 5.02 -19.86 -11.97
N THR A 325 4.40 -20.09 -10.79
CA THR A 325 4.35 -21.44 -10.21
C THR A 325 3.65 -22.44 -11.16
N GLY A 326 4.19 -23.67 -11.22
CA GLY A 326 3.56 -24.79 -11.93
C GLY A 326 2.47 -25.52 -11.12
N GLU A 327 2.18 -25.04 -9.90
CA GLU A 327 1.13 -25.63 -9.06
C GLU A 327 -0.27 -25.38 -9.65
N GLU A 328 -1.17 -26.32 -9.42
CA GLU A 328 -2.59 -26.20 -9.76
C GLU A 328 -3.24 -25.06 -8.97
N ASP A 329 -4.16 -24.32 -9.58
CA ASP A 329 -4.82 -23.16 -8.97
C ASP A 329 -5.55 -23.48 -7.64
N ALA A 330 -5.97 -24.74 -7.44
CA ALA A 330 -6.54 -25.20 -6.18
C ALA A 330 -5.56 -25.08 -4.99
N ALA A 331 -4.26 -25.19 -5.23
CA ALA A 331 -3.23 -25.04 -4.19
C ALA A 331 -3.18 -23.62 -3.62
N PHE A 332 -3.57 -22.62 -4.39
CA PHE A 332 -3.69 -21.24 -3.92
C PHE A 332 -4.58 -21.13 -2.67
N PHE A 333 -5.71 -21.81 -2.64
CA PHE A 333 -6.69 -21.73 -1.54
C PHE A 333 -6.20 -22.40 -0.26
N VAL A 334 -5.20 -23.27 -0.37
CA VAL A 334 -4.56 -23.93 0.79
C VAL A 334 -3.34 -23.13 1.26
N GLY A 335 -2.61 -22.54 0.31
CA GLY A 335 -1.34 -21.87 0.56
C GLY A 335 -0.15 -22.83 0.65
N ARG A 336 1.07 -22.28 0.50
CA ARG A 336 2.33 -23.05 0.53
C ARG A 336 2.69 -23.56 1.92
N ASN A 337 2.28 -22.84 2.94
CA ASN A 337 2.52 -23.18 4.35
C ASN A 337 1.17 -23.31 5.06
N PRO A 338 0.41 -24.39 4.82
CA PRO A 338 -0.87 -24.61 5.48
C PRO A 338 -0.66 -24.83 6.97
N ALA A 339 -1.57 -24.28 7.81
CA ALA A 339 -1.60 -24.45 9.27
C ALA A 339 -3.02 -24.76 9.75
#